data_2f67e24b6c06e69bd056713cbe646f9f
#
_entry.id   2f67e24b6c06e69bd056713cbe646f9f
#
_cell.length_a   1.000
_cell.length_b   1.000
_cell.length_c   1.000
_cell.angle_alpha   90.00
_cell.angle_beta   90.00
_cell.angle_gamma   90.00
#
_symmetry.space_group_name_H-M   'P 1'
#
loop_
_entity.id
_entity.type
_entity.pdbx_description
1 polymer ?
#
loop_
_entity_poly.entity_id
_entity_poly.type
_entity_poly.pdbx_seq_one_letter_code
_entity_poly.pdbx_strand_id
1 'polypeptide(L)'
;MVPYVRKSFYKHYVDGLKYIEGKDIKFIQEQVYDIINDPDCFEKYLSIDSDWWKSNEKSYQYAFDMTTKECYQAVEGMYHNLNTLQSRSGNQLPFTSINYGTCTQPEGRLVTKALLEVCIKGIGKLHKTSIFPCGIFQCMKGVNREPGDPNYDLYQLALQSTSTRLYPNYANVDWSGNAGYDINDPRTYFSTMGK
;
A
#
# COMPACT_ATOMS: atom_id res chain seq x y z
N MET A 1 5.60 1.25 4.10
CA MET A 1 4.84 1.93 3.02
C MET A 1 3.95 3.05 3.54
N VAL A 2 3.22 2.84 4.67
CA VAL A 2 2.34 3.85 5.29
C VAL A 2 2.96 5.26 5.38
N PRO A 3 4.18 5.45 5.89
CA PRO A 3 4.79 6.77 5.97
C PRO A 3 4.93 7.50 4.63
N TYR A 4 5.23 6.76 3.58
CA TYR A 4 5.42 7.35 2.24
C TYR A 4 4.09 7.81 1.64
N VAL A 5 3.01 7.04 1.87
CA VAL A 5 1.65 7.43 1.43
C VAL A 5 1.21 8.69 2.16
N ARG A 6 1.41 8.78 3.48
CA ARG A 6 1.12 9.98 4.27
C ARG A 6 1.91 11.18 3.79
N LYS A 7 3.20 11.02 3.53
CA LYS A 7 4.05 12.09 3.02
C LYS A 7 3.56 12.62 1.67
N SER A 8 3.17 11.74 0.75
CA SER A 8 2.58 12.12 -0.53
C SER A 8 1.27 12.88 -0.32
N PHE A 9 0.37 12.37 0.55
CA PHE A 9 -0.89 13.00 0.87
C PHE A 9 -0.71 14.40 1.45
N TYR A 10 0.17 14.58 2.42
CA TYR A 10 0.44 15.89 3.05
C TYR A 10 0.95 16.90 2.05
N LYS A 11 1.86 16.49 1.17
CA LYS A 11 2.35 17.34 0.08
C LYS A 11 1.19 17.84 -0.80
N HIS A 12 0.36 16.93 -1.27
CA HIS A 12 -0.77 17.28 -2.13
C HIS A 12 -1.86 18.07 -1.41
N TYR A 13 -2.05 17.83 -0.11
CA TYR A 13 -2.98 18.62 0.68
C TYR A 13 -2.53 20.08 0.80
N VAL A 14 -1.24 20.31 1.05
CA VAL A 14 -0.65 21.64 1.06
C VAL A 14 -0.78 22.32 -0.32
N ASP A 15 -0.50 21.58 -1.40
CA ASP A 15 -0.69 22.08 -2.77
C ASP A 15 -2.16 22.45 -3.02
N GLY A 16 -3.10 21.64 -2.56
CA GLY A 16 -4.54 21.91 -2.65
C GLY A 16 -4.95 23.19 -1.91
N LEU A 17 -4.49 23.37 -0.67
CA LEU A 17 -4.74 24.58 0.09
C LEU A 17 -4.23 25.83 -0.65
N LYS A 18 -3.05 25.75 -1.23
CA LYS A 18 -2.41 26.85 -1.95
C LYS A 18 -3.11 27.17 -3.28
N TYR A 19 -3.28 26.18 -4.13
CA TYR A 19 -3.66 26.42 -5.52
C TYR A 19 -5.18 26.35 -5.74
N ILE A 20 -5.91 25.65 -4.87
CA ILE A 20 -7.37 25.48 -5.00
C ILE A 20 -8.11 26.44 -4.08
N GLU A 21 -7.65 26.59 -2.83
CA GLU A 21 -8.34 27.41 -1.83
C GLU A 21 -7.70 28.78 -1.62
N GLY A 22 -6.51 29.04 -2.20
CA GLY A 22 -5.83 30.34 -2.11
C GLY A 22 -5.41 30.74 -0.69
N LYS A 23 -5.21 29.76 0.21
CA LYS A 23 -4.85 30.03 1.62
C LYS A 23 -3.36 30.32 1.75
N ASP A 24 -2.99 31.25 2.66
CA ASP A 24 -1.59 31.46 3.02
C ASP A 24 -1.10 30.27 3.87
N ILE A 25 -0.03 29.62 3.37
CA ILE A 25 0.34 28.28 3.80
C ILE A 25 1.57 28.27 4.69
N LYS A 26 2.25 29.37 4.88
CA LYS A 26 3.53 29.35 5.64
C LYS A 26 3.37 28.64 6.97
N PHE A 27 2.34 28.95 7.73
CA PHE A 27 2.05 28.32 9.01
C PHE A 27 1.68 26.84 8.89
N ILE A 28 0.91 26.47 7.87
CA ILE A 28 0.48 25.10 7.62
C ILE A 28 1.65 24.26 7.08
N GLN A 29 2.52 24.84 6.25
CA GLN A 29 3.73 24.17 5.78
C GLN A 29 4.70 23.84 6.91
N GLU A 30 4.88 24.75 7.86
CA GLU A 30 5.70 24.50 9.03
C GLU A 30 5.11 23.38 9.88
N GLN A 31 3.82 23.41 10.17
CA GLN A 31 3.16 22.32 10.91
C GLN A 31 3.23 20.98 10.20
N VAL A 32 2.98 20.94 8.90
CA VAL A 32 3.08 19.71 8.10
C VAL A 32 4.52 19.23 8.00
N TYR A 33 5.48 20.15 7.92
CA TYR A 33 6.90 19.81 7.89
C TYR A 33 7.36 19.22 9.23
N ASP A 34 6.94 19.79 10.35
CA ASP A 34 7.21 19.24 11.68
C ASP A 34 6.58 17.88 11.87
N ILE A 35 5.34 17.72 11.43
CA ILE A 35 4.62 16.46 11.40
C ILE A 35 5.38 15.40 10.58
N ILE A 36 5.90 15.74 9.41
CA ILE A 36 6.61 14.79 8.52
C ILE A 36 7.97 14.38 9.08
N ASN A 37 8.63 15.24 9.84
CA ASN A 37 9.99 15.02 10.34
C ASN A 37 10.05 14.49 11.77
N ASP A 38 8.93 14.46 12.51
CA ASP A 38 8.86 13.84 13.83
C ASP A 38 8.82 12.32 13.70
N PRO A 39 9.82 11.57 14.23
CA PRO A 39 9.82 10.10 14.19
C PRO A 39 8.61 9.46 14.89
N ASP A 40 8.09 10.09 15.95
CA ASP A 40 6.94 9.62 16.72
C ASP A 40 5.61 10.01 16.05
N CYS A 41 5.68 10.89 15.06
CA CYS A 41 4.54 11.37 14.30
C CYS A 41 3.80 10.26 13.56
N PHE A 42 4.51 9.25 13.11
CA PHE A 42 3.94 8.15 12.35
C PHE A 42 2.98 7.27 13.13
N GLU A 43 3.05 7.26 14.46
CA GLU A 43 2.08 6.58 15.32
C GLU A 43 0.96 7.51 15.83
N LYS A 44 1.24 8.80 15.99
CA LYS A 44 0.32 9.78 16.60
C LYS A 44 -0.54 10.56 15.61
N TYR A 45 -0.10 10.76 14.37
CA TYR A 45 -0.74 11.71 13.47
C TYR A 45 -1.41 11.05 12.27
N LEU A 46 -2.59 11.44 12.17
CA LEU A 46 -3.52 11.67 11.08
C LEU A 46 -3.34 10.73 9.89
N SER A 47 -3.96 9.58 10.02
CA SER A 47 -4.35 8.76 8.88
C SER A 47 -4.99 9.65 7.79
N ILE A 48 -4.80 9.29 6.53
CA ILE A 48 -5.32 10.04 5.38
C ILE A 48 -6.85 10.15 5.36
N ASP A 49 -7.56 9.36 6.16
CA ASP A 49 -9.02 9.41 6.33
C ASP A 49 -9.49 10.24 7.54
N SER A 50 -8.57 10.86 8.28
CA SER A 50 -8.90 11.67 9.46
C SER A 50 -9.84 12.82 9.12
N ASP A 51 -10.82 13.05 9.99
CA ASP A 51 -11.79 14.15 9.86
C ASP A 51 -11.13 15.54 9.91
N TRP A 52 -9.94 15.63 10.48
CA TRP A 52 -9.17 16.88 10.51
C TRP A 52 -8.89 17.42 9.10
N TRP A 53 -8.54 16.54 8.15
CA TRP A 53 -8.29 16.93 6.76
C TRP A 53 -9.56 17.37 6.03
N LYS A 54 -10.71 16.83 6.40
CA LYS A 54 -12.01 17.06 5.75
C LYS A 54 -12.56 18.47 5.99
N SER A 55 -11.97 19.23 6.94
CA SER A 55 -12.30 20.64 7.14
C SER A 55 -12.08 21.51 5.90
N ASN A 56 -11.22 21.07 4.97
CA ASN A 56 -10.97 21.67 3.66
C ASN A 56 -11.25 20.64 2.58
N GLU A 57 -12.51 20.40 2.31
CA GLU A 57 -12.99 19.28 1.51
C GLU A 57 -12.36 19.20 0.11
N LYS A 58 -12.24 20.34 -0.59
CA LYS A 58 -11.64 20.38 -1.94
C LYS A 58 -10.16 20.00 -1.94
N SER A 59 -9.42 20.52 -0.96
CA SER A 59 -8.01 20.20 -0.80
C SER A 59 -7.80 18.76 -0.36
N TYR A 60 -8.69 18.24 0.48
CA TYR A 60 -8.73 16.85 0.90
C TYR A 60 -8.95 15.91 -0.30
N GLN A 61 -10.00 16.16 -1.09
CA GLN A 61 -10.33 15.33 -2.24
C GLN A 61 -9.18 15.33 -3.26
N TYR A 62 -8.63 16.51 -3.57
CA TYR A 62 -7.48 16.63 -4.44
C TYR A 62 -6.28 15.83 -3.93
N ALA A 63 -5.95 15.96 -2.65
CA ALA A 63 -4.83 15.23 -2.04
C ALA A 63 -5.05 13.71 -2.10
N PHE A 64 -6.25 13.25 -1.82
CA PHE A 64 -6.61 11.84 -1.85
C PHE A 64 -6.50 11.26 -3.26
N ASP A 65 -7.03 11.95 -4.26
CA ASP A 65 -7.00 11.53 -5.67
C ASP A 65 -5.57 11.48 -6.21
N MET A 66 -4.78 12.52 -5.91
CA MET A 66 -3.38 12.60 -6.36
C MET A 66 -2.51 11.53 -5.68
N THR A 67 -2.68 11.32 -4.38
CA THR A 67 -1.97 10.28 -3.64
C THR A 67 -2.33 8.89 -4.15
N THR A 68 -3.60 8.64 -4.40
CA THR A 68 -4.07 7.39 -4.99
C THR A 68 -3.41 7.17 -6.35
N LYS A 69 -3.44 8.17 -7.22
CA LYS A 69 -2.81 8.11 -8.54
C LYS A 69 -1.31 7.83 -8.44
N GLU A 70 -0.58 8.54 -7.58
CA GLU A 70 0.85 8.31 -7.36
C GLU A 70 1.13 6.89 -6.84
N CYS A 71 0.30 6.39 -5.92
CA CYS A 71 0.42 5.03 -5.40
C CYS A 71 0.29 3.98 -6.52
N TYR A 72 -0.72 4.10 -7.37
CA TYR A 72 -0.90 3.20 -8.51
C TYR A 72 0.24 3.30 -9.52
N GLN A 73 0.70 4.50 -9.84
CA GLN A 73 1.84 4.71 -10.74
C GLN A 73 3.13 4.11 -10.18
N ALA A 74 3.39 4.26 -8.87
CA ALA A 74 4.55 3.68 -8.21
C ALA A 74 4.52 2.15 -8.25
N VAL A 75 3.35 1.56 -7.99
CA VAL A 75 3.15 0.10 -8.07
C VAL A 75 3.30 -0.39 -9.50
N GLU A 76 2.70 0.27 -10.48
CA GLU A 76 2.83 -0.07 -11.91
C GLU A 76 4.30 0.01 -12.37
N GLY A 77 5.01 1.07 -11.97
CA GLY A 77 6.45 1.23 -12.21
C GLY A 77 7.28 0.13 -11.57
N MET A 78 6.97 -0.28 -10.35
CA MET A 78 7.63 -1.39 -9.67
C MET A 78 7.42 -2.71 -10.43
N TYR A 79 6.20 -3.05 -10.80
CA TYR A 79 5.91 -4.25 -11.59
C TYR A 79 6.66 -4.23 -12.93
N HIS A 80 6.62 -3.10 -13.63
CA HIS A 80 7.34 -2.95 -14.90
C HIS A 80 8.86 -3.15 -14.71
N ASN A 81 9.46 -2.46 -13.74
CA ASN A 81 10.90 -2.52 -13.50
C ASN A 81 11.38 -3.93 -13.12
N LEU A 82 10.66 -4.61 -12.23
CA LEU A 82 11.02 -5.96 -11.80
C LEU A 82 10.92 -7.01 -12.92
N ASN A 83 10.16 -6.75 -13.98
CA ASN A 83 9.99 -7.67 -15.09
C ASN A 83 10.77 -7.28 -16.36
N THR A 84 11.40 -6.11 -16.38
CA THR A 84 12.13 -5.60 -17.56
C THR A 84 13.57 -5.23 -17.28
N LEU A 85 13.89 -4.76 -16.07
CA LEU A 85 15.23 -4.34 -15.73
C LEU A 85 16.07 -5.54 -15.28
N GLN A 86 17.22 -5.69 -15.93
CA GLN A 86 18.19 -6.72 -15.59
C GLN A 86 19.06 -6.25 -14.42
N SER A 87 19.19 -7.08 -13.39
CA SER A 87 19.99 -6.74 -12.21
C SER A 87 21.49 -6.96 -12.39
N ARG A 88 21.91 -7.75 -13.41
CA ARG A 88 23.31 -8.11 -13.70
C ARG A 88 23.53 -8.27 -15.20
N SER A 89 24.80 -8.12 -15.60
CA SER A 89 25.25 -8.56 -16.93
C SER A 89 24.99 -10.06 -17.07
N GLY A 90 24.10 -10.47 -17.97
CA GLY A 90 23.72 -11.86 -18.17
C GLY A 90 22.21 -12.11 -18.12
N ASN A 91 21.39 -11.08 -18.24
CA ASN A 91 19.93 -11.16 -18.40
C ASN A 91 19.16 -11.75 -17.19
N GLN A 92 19.69 -11.61 -15.98
CA GLN A 92 18.98 -12.06 -14.79
C GLN A 92 18.01 -11.00 -14.26
N LEU A 93 16.73 -11.31 -14.20
CA LEU A 93 15.73 -10.50 -13.51
C LEU A 93 15.88 -10.65 -11.98
N PRO A 94 15.63 -9.58 -11.19
CA PRO A 94 15.70 -9.66 -9.75
C PRO A 94 14.55 -10.54 -9.22
N PHE A 95 14.87 -11.66 -8.58
CA PHE A 95 13.89 -12.50 -7.90
C PHE A 95 13.41 -11.77 -6.64
N THR A 96 12.15 -11.36 -6.65
CA THR A 96 11.57 -10.51 -5.60
C THR A 96 10.24 -11.09 -5.15
N SER A 97 10.02 -11.12 -3.84
CA SER A 97 8.72 -11.42 -3.24
C SER A 97 8.30 -10.30 -2.29
N ILE A 98 7.01 -10.10 -2.16
CA ILE A 98 6.42 -9.13 -1.22
C ILE A 98 5.29 -9.78 -0.44
N ASN A 99 5.26 -9.55 0.88
CA ASN A 99 4.21 -10.00 1.77
C ASN A 99 3.32 -8.81 2.13
N TYR A 100 2.00 -8.97 2.05
CA TYR A 100 1.00 -7.94 2.31
C TYR A 100 -0.35 -8.53 2.70
N GLY A 101 -1.30 -7.69 3.14
CA GLY A 101 -2.68 -8.10 3.45
C GLY A 101 -3.10 -7.87 4.89
N THR A 102 -2.17 -7.78 5.84
CA THR A 102 -2.49 -7.66 7.28
C THR A 102 -2.62 -6.22 7.78
N CYS A 103 -2.13 -5.22 7.04
CA CYS A 103 -2.22 -3.83 7.46
C CYS A 103 -3.66 -3.30 7.31
N THR A 104 -4.27 -2.88 8.43
CA THR A 104 -5.63 -2.34 8.48
C THR A 104 -5.68 -0.82 8.36
N GLN A 105 -4.54 -0.14 8.38
CA GLN A 105 -4.48 1.30 8.20
C GLN A 105 -4.88 1.69 6.76
N PRO A 106 -5.61 2.79 6.54
CA PRO A 106 -6.08 3.21 5.23
C PRO A 106 -4.98 3.29 4.17
N GLU A 107 -3.82 3.80 4.55
CA GLU A 107 -2.66 3.88 3.66
C GLU A 107 -2.13 2.50 3.24
N GLY A 108 -2.08 1.56 4.18
CA GLY A 108 -1.65 0.18 3.91
C GLY A 108 -2.68 -0.56 3.06
N ARG A 109 -3.96 -0.32 3.32
CA ARG A 109 -5.06 -0.85 2.49
C ARG A 109 -4.99 -0.31 1.06
N LEU A 110 -4.73 1.00 0.88
CA LEU A 110 -4.55 1.62 -0.43
C LEU A 110 -3.42 0.94 -1.22
N VAL A 111 -2.26 0.74 -0.59
CA VAL A 111 -1.13 0.05 -1.22
C VAL A 111 -1.47 -1.39 -1.59
N THR A 112 -2.11 -2.14 -0.67
CA THR A 112 -2.54 -3.52 -0.92
C THR A 112 -3.52 -3.60 -2.08
N LYS A 113 -4.50 -2.70 -2.13
CA LYS A 113 -5.46 -2.60 -3.22
C LYS A 113 -4.76 -2.30 -4.55
N ALA A 114 -3.85 -1.33 -4.57
CA ALA A 114 -3.08 -0.99 -5.77
C ALA A 114 -2.24 -2.18 -6.28
N LEU A 115 -1.60 -2.94 -5.40
CA LEU A 115 -0.84 -4.14 -5.75
C LEU A 115 -1.73 -5.18 -6.44
N LEU A 116 -2.92 -5.43 -5.90
CA LEU A 116 -3.85 -6.42 -6.44
C LEU A 116 -4.47 -5.96 -7.77
N GLU A 117 -4.93 -4.73 -7.86
CA GLU A 117 -5.56 -4.21 -9.08
C GLU A 117 -4.57 -4.06 -10.24
N VAL A 118 -3.34 -3.63 -9.96
CA VAL A 118 -2.28 -3.59 -10.99
C VAL A 118 -1.92 -5.00 -11.44
N CYS A 119 -1.87 -5.98 -10.53
CA CYS A 119 -1.67 -7.37 -10.91
C CYS A 119 -2.79 -7.87 -11.84
N ILE A 120 -4.05 -7.62 -11.50
CA ILE A 120 -5.22 -7.97 -12.33
C ILE A 120 -5.13 -7.31 -13.71
N LYS A 121 -4.83 -6.01 -13.76
CA LYS A 121 -4.67 -5.24 -15.00
C LYS A 121 -3.57 -5.81 -15.90
N GLY A 122 -2.48 -6.29 -15.30
CA GLY A 122 -1.29 -6.77 -16.01
C GLY A 122 -0.41 -5.64 -16.55
N ILE A 123 0.76 -6.01 -17.06
CA ILE A 123 1.82 -5.09 -17.47
C ILE A 123 1.70 -4.69 -18.95
N GLY A 124 1.90 -3.40 -19.20
CA GLY A 124 2.01 -2.83 -20.52
C GLY A 124 0.73 -2.90 -21.35
N LYS A 125 0.83 -2.52 -22.62
CA LYS A 125 -0.34 -2.45 -23.54
C LYS A 125 -1.02 -3.79 -23.81
N LEU A 126 -0.30 -4.89 -23.62
CA LEU A 126 -0.79 -6.25 -23.89
C LEU A 126 -1.35 -6.91 -22.62
N HIS A 127 -1.40 -6.20 -21.49
CA HIS A 127 -1.90 -6.72 -20.22
C HIS A 127 -1.29 -8.08 -19.82
N LYS A 128 0.02 -8.25 -20.03
CA LYS A 128 0.72 -9.51 -19.71
C LYS A 128 0.79 -9.72 -18.20
N THR A 129 0.69 -10.98 -17.80
CA THR A 129 0.90 -11.36 -16.39
C THR A 129 2.35 -11.08 -15.99
N SER A 130 2.56 -10.40 -14.88
CA SER A 130 3.90 -10.18 -14.30
C SER A 130 4.41 -11.48 -13.67
N ILE A 131 5.72 -11.70 -13.76
CA ILE A 131 6.39 -12.80 -13.04
C ILE A 131 6.78 -12.32 -11.64
N PHE A 132 7.30 -11.10 -11.54
CA PHE A 132 7.73 -10.47 -10.30
C PHE A 132 6.99 -9.16 -10.01
N PRO A 133 6.81 -8.81 -8.73
CA PRO A 133 7.14 -9.59 -7.54
C PRO A 133 6.20 -10.79 -7.37
N CYS A 134 6.71 -11.87 -6.76
CA CYS A 134 5.85 -12.94 -6.25
C CYS A 134 5.03 -12.38 -5.08
N GLY A 135 3.76 -12.08 -5.31
CA GLY A 135 2.86 -11.59 -4.29
C GLY A 135 2.47 -12.69 -3.30
N ILE A 136 2.53 -12.39 -2.01
CA ILE A 136 2.13 -13.30 -0.93
C ILE A 136 1.12 -12.56 -0.06
N PHE A 137 -0.15 -12.97 -0.17
CA PHE A 137 -1.22 -12.41 0.65
C PHE A 137 -1.26 -13.15 1.99
N GLN A 138 -1.05 -12.41 3.07
CA GLN A 138 -1.06 -12.96 4.42
C GLN A 138 -2.49 -13.03 4.94
N CYS A 139 -2.99 -14.25 5.18
CA CYS A 139 -4.30 -14.51 5.77
C CYS A 139 -4.17 -14.56 7.29
N MET A 140 -5.01 -13.80 7.98
CA MET A 140 -5.02 -13.69 9.43
C MET A 140 -6.45 -13.59 9.95
N LYS A 141 -6.78 -14.40 10.98
CA LYS A 141 -8.09 -14.37 11.63
C LYS A 141 -8.33 -13.01 12.30
N GLY A 142 -9.54 -12.49 12.15
CA GLY A 142 -9.92 -11.17 12.70
C GLY A 142 -9.40 -9.98 11.91
N VAL A 143 -8.69 -10.21 10.78
CA VAL A 143 -8.18 -9.16 9.91
C VAL A 143 -8.74 -9.25 8.50
N ASN A 144 -8.74 -10.44 7.88
CA ASN A 144 -9.14 -10.56 6.47
C ASN A 144 -9.76 -11.91 6.07
N ARG A 145 -9.97 -12.85 7.01
CA ARG A 145 -10.45 -14.20 6.67
C ARG A 145 -11.96 -14.34 6.62
N GLU A 146 -12.68 -13.59 7.44
CA GLU A 146 -14.12 -13.77 7.63
C GLU A 146 -14.91 -12.53 7.21
N PRO A 147 -16.17 -12.70 6.75
CA PRO A 147 -17.05 -11.57 6.50
C PRO A 147 -17.18 -10.69 7.73
N GLY A 148 -16.92 -9.39 7.57
CA GLY A 148 -16.90 -8.42 8.67
C GLY A 148 -15.51 -8.05 9.17
N ASP A 149 -14.47 -8.77 8.78
CA ASP A 149 -13.10 -8.37 9.05
C ASP A 149 -12.72 -7.09 8.29
N PRO A 150 -11.85 -6.22 8.85
CA PRO A 150 -11.53 -4.92 8.27
C PRO A 150 -10.91 -4.99 6.86
N ASN A 151 -10.22 -6.06 6.52
CA ASN A 151 -9.58 -6.28 5.21
C ASN A 151 -10.23 -7.43 4.40
N TYR A 152 -11.46 -7.82 4.72
CA TYR A 152 -12.13 -8.91 4.00
C TYR A 152 -12.35 -8.58 2.52
N ASP A 153 -12.65 -7.33 2.20
CA ASP A 153 -12.76 -6.84 0.83
C ASP A 153 -11.45 -7.02 0.02
N LEU A 154 -10.31 -6.78 0.66
CA LEU A 154 -8.99 -7.01 0.05
C LEU A 154 -8.71 -8.50 -0.14
N TYR A 155 -9.19 -9.37 0.74
CA TYR A 155 -9.11 -10.80 0.55
C TYR A 155 -9.95 -11.26 -0.66
N GLN A 156 -11.15 -10.74 -0.81
CA GLN A 156 -11.99 -10.99 -2.00
C GLN A 156 -11.29 -10.55 -3.29
N LEU A 157 -10.68 -9.36 -3.26
CA LEU A 157 -9.92 -8.84 -4.40
C LEU A 157 -8.67 -9.71 -4.69
N ALA A 158 -8.01 -10.24 -3.66
CA ALA A 158 -6.89 -11.17 -3.80
C ALA A 158 -7.32 -12.47 -4.49
N LEU A 159 -8.47 -13.04 -4.10
CA LEU A 159 -9.04 -14.22 -4.76
C LEU A 159 -9.36 -13.95 -6.24
N GLN A 160 -9.92 -12.78 -6.55
CA GLN A 160 -10.16 -12.35 -7.92
C GLN A 160 -8.85 -12.23 -8.72
N SER A 161 -7.80 -11.68 -8.11
CA SER A 161 -6.47 -11.58 -8.72
C SER A 161 -5.89 -12.97 -9.00
N THR A 162 -5.98 -13.88 -8.04
CA THR A 162 -5.49 -15.26 -8.21
C THR A 162 -6.24 -16.00 -9.31
N SER A 163 -7.55 -15.83 -9.40
CA SER A 163 -8.36 -16.48 -10.44
C SER A 163 -7.99 -16.02 -11.86
N THR A 164 -7.49 -14.80 -12.00
CA THR A 164 -7.14 -14.18 -13.30
C THR A 164 -5.67 -14.31 -13.65
N ARG A 165 -4.77 -14.23 -12.65
CA ARG A 165 -3.32 -14.07 -12.86
C ARG A 165 -2.46 -15.09 -12.13
N LEU A 166 -3.05 -16.01 -11.37
CA LEU A 166 -2.40 -17.01 -10.51
C LEU A 166 -1.63 -16.41 -9.32
N TYR A 167 -1.71 -15.12 -9.10
CA TYR A 167 -1.13 -14.38 -7.97
C TYR A 167 -2.21 -13.56 -7.26
N PRO A 168 -2.07 -13.33 -5.95
CA PRO A 168 -0.98 -13.74 -5.04
C PRO A 168 -1.07 -15.19 -4.59
N ASN A 169 0.04 -15.70 -4.05
CA ASN A 169 0.06 -16.88 -3.17
C ASN A 169 -0.48 -16.50 -1.79
N TYR A 170 -0.87 -17.50 -0.99
CA TYR A 170 -1.44 -17.25 0.34
C TYR A 170 -0.55 -17.82 1.43
N ALA A 171 -0.35 -17.05 2.51
CA ALA A 171 0.32 -17.48 3.71
C ALA A 171 -0.62 -17.35 4.91
N ASN A 172 -0.83 -18.44 5.65
CA ASN A 172 -1.62 -18.42 6.87
C ASN A 172 -0.74 -18.00 8.05
N VAL A 173 -0.86 -16.76 8.51
CA VAL A 173 -0.02 -16.19 9.56
C VAL A 173 -0.31 -16.81 10.92
N ASP A 174 -1.57 -17.16 11.17
CA ASP A 174 -2.05 -17.75 12.41
C ASP A 174 -2.03 -19.30 12.42
N TRP A 175 -1.18 -19.89 11.58
CA TRP A 175 -0.94 -21.31 11.59
C TRP A 175 -0.31 -21.77 12.92
N SER A 176 -0.79 -22.90 13.44
CA SER A 176 -0.34 -23.45 14.74
C SER A 176 1.17 -23.74 14.86
N GLY A 177 1.86 -23.92 13.73
CA GLY A 177 3.32 -24.08 13.70
C GLY A 177 4.11 -22.77 13.89
N ASN A 178 3.47 -21.61 13.91
CA ASN A 178 4.11 -20.33 14.15
C ASN A 178 4.20 -20.03 15.65
N ALA A 179 5.08 -20.73 16.35
CA ALA A 179 5.16 -20.75 17.80
C ALA A 179 5.52 -19.39 18.46
N GLY A 180 6.01 -18.42 17.70
CA GLY A 180 6.34 -17.07 18.17
C GLY A 180 5.31 -16.00 17.77
N TYR A 181 4.15 -16.42 17.27
CA TYR A 181 3.15 -15.49 16.76
C TYR A 181 2.44 -14.72 17.87
N ASP A 182 2.48 -13.39 17.77
CA ASP A 182 1.67 -12.47 18.55
C ASP A 182 0.90 -11.55 17.61
N ILE A 183 -0.43 -11.57 17.71
CA ILE A 183 -1.33 -10.76 16.88
C ILE A 183 -1.06 -9.26 16.99
N ASN A 184 -0.53 -8.80 18.12
CA ASN A 184 -0.26 -7.40 18.39
C ASN A 184 1.15 -6.97 17.95
N ASP A 185 2.03 -7.90 17.59
CA ASP A 185 3.38 -7.60 17.13
C ASP A 185 3.59 -8.06 15.68
N PRO A 186 3.50 -7.15 14.69
CA PRO A 186 3.70 -7.48 13.27
C PRO A 186 5.08 -8.10 12.96
N ARG A 187 6.08 -7.92 13.84
CA ARG A 187 7.42 -8.51 13.65
C ARG A 187 7.42 -10.02 13.85
N THR A 188 6.41 -10.55 14.52
CA THR A 188 6.27 -11.99 14.78
C THR A 188 5.51 -12.70 13.64
N TYR A 189 4.96 -11.96 12.68
CA TYR A 189 4.21 -12.53 11.58
C TYR A 189 5.12 -13.34 10.67
N PHE A 190 4.67 -14.55 10.38
CA PHE A 190 5.38 -15.43 9.47
C PHE A 190 5.49 -14.81 8.08
N SER A 191 6.71 -14.65 7.61
CA SER A 191 7.04 -14.10 6.30
C SER A 191 7.64 -15.20 5.43
N THR A 192 6.97 -15.54 4.35
CA THR A 192 7.52 -16.48 3.38
C THR A 192 8.34 -15.74 2.34
N MET A 193 9.49 -16.29 1.97
CA MET A 193 10.09 -15.97 0.69
C MET A 193 9.43 -16.85 -0.38
N GLY A 194 8.98 -16.24 -1.49
CA GLY A 194 8.32 -16.95 -2.56
C GLY A 194 9.22 -18.10 -3.07
N LYS A 195 8.75 -19.31 -2.90
CA LYS A 195 9.30 -20.50 -3.55
C LYS A 195 8.39 -20.91 -4.68
#